data_db4bd755374931305487e9ce236484b8
#
_entry.id   db4bd755374931305487e9ce236484b8
#
_cell.length_a   1.000
_cell.length_b   1.000
_cell.length_c   1.000
_cell.angle_alpha   90.00
_cell.angle_beta   90.00
_cell.angle_gamma   90.00
#
_symmetry.space_group_name_H-M   'P 1'
#
loop_
_entity.id
_entity.type
_entity.pdbx_description
1 polymer ?
#
loop_
_entity_poly.entity_id
_entity_poly.type
_entity_poly.pdbx_seq_one_letter_code
_entity_poly.pdbx_strand_id
1 'polypeptide(L)'
;MNPLTTPAPFALHALPDNALAVLAQTDPPPRLLAHLRLVHGAAIHFCEQLQARHLLDQIDRNAILFGAATHDIGKVLVPDELIGPGHTHERRGQSLLLDLNVPPELARFAKTHCSWRSETATPLEDLVVALADTSWKGQRDSELEQRITTLLVATTAQEPWKVWSDLDEMLEAYSADATERLLWQAQFSAR
;
A
#
# COMPACT_ATOMS: atom_id res chain seq x y z
N MET A 1 7.33 7.83 20.44
CA MET A 1 5.90 7.41 20.41
C MET A 1 5.78 6.17 19.55
N ASN A 2 4.89 5.23 19.93
CA ASN A 2 4.68 3.99 19.16
C ASN A 2 3.47 4.17 18.23
N PRO A 3 3.66 4.11 16.89
CA PRO A 3 2.55 4.26 15.93
C PRO A 3 1.44 3.22 16.08
N LEU A 4 1.71 2.03 16.65
CA LEU A 4 0.70 0.98 16.85
C LEU A 4 -0.35 1.36 17.90
N THR A 5 0.01 2.22 18.85
CA THR A 5 -0.86 2.59 19.99
C THR A 5 -1.24 4.07 20.02
N THR A 6 -0.62 4.90 19.17
CA THR A 6 -0.92 6.33 19.11
C THR A 6 -2.26 6.57 18.41
N PRO A 7 -3.22 7.26 19.05
CA PRO A 7 -4.49 7.63 18.42
C PRO A 7 -4.30 8.52 17.19
N ALA A 8 -5.25 8.46 16.26
CA ALA A 8 -5.33 9.33 15.09
C ALA A 8 -6.73 9.97 14.99
N PRO A 9 -6.87 11.11 14.33
CA PRO A 9 -8.18 11.75 14.10
C PRO A 9 -9.01 11.07 13.00
N PHE A 10 -8.46 10.03 12.37
CA PHE A 10 -9.08 9.20 11.33
C PHE A 10 -9.03 7.71 11.74
N ALA A 11 -9.72 6.85 11.00
CA ALA A 11 -9.75 5.41 11.28
C ALA A 11 -8.37 4.78 11.04
N LEU A 12 -7.85 4.11 12.08
CA LEU A 12 -6.66 3.26 12.01
C LEU A 12 -7.08 1.81 12.20
N HIS A 13 -6.67 0.95 11.28
CA HIS A 13 -6.99 -0.46 11.31
C HIS A 13 -5.83 -1.28 11.92
N ALA A 14 -6.16 -2.44 12.51
CA ALA A 14 -5.17 -3.40 12.97
C ALA A 14 -4.43 -3.98 11.76
N LEU A 15 -3.11 -4.11 11.87
CA LEU A 15 -2.31 -4.78 10.85
C LEU A 15 -2.54 -6.30 10.89
N PRO A 16 -2.41 -7.00 9.76
CA PRO A 16 -2.48 -8.47 9.72
C PRO A 16 -1.43 -9.12 10.63
N ASP A 17 -1.76 -10.24 11.27
CA ASP A 17 -0.86 -10.93 12.20
C ASP A 17 0.47 -11.35 11.55
N ASN A 18 0.44 -11.79 10.29
CA ASN A 18 1.65 -12.12 9.53
C ASN A 18 2.52 -10.89 9.24
N ALA A 19 1.94 -9.73 9.01
CA ALA A 19 2.68 -8.47 8.88
C ALA A 19 3.26 -8.03 10.24
N LEU A 20 2.49 -8.14 11.33
CA LEU A 20 2.99 -7.87 12.68
C LEU A 20 4.18 -8.76 13.05
N ALA A 21 4.17 -10.04 12.64
CA ALA A 21 5.30 -10.96 12.85
C ALA A 21 6.57 -10.49 12.11
N VAL A 22 6.46 -9.96 10.91
CA VAL A 22 7.58 -9.36 10.14
C VAL A 22 8.08 -8.10 10.84
N LEU A 23 7.17 -7.20 11.23
CA LEU A 23 7.52 -5.93 11.87
C LEU A 23 8.21 -6.15 13.23
N ALA A 24 7.79 -7.16 14.00
CA ALA A 24 8.43 -7.52 15.26
C ALA A 24 9.87 -8.03 15.11
N GLN A 25 10.20 -8.65 13.97
CA GLN A 25 11.54 -9.16 13.68
C GLN A 25 12.46 -8.09 13.06
N THR A 26 11.90 -7.08 12.41
CA THR A 26 12.65 -6.06 11.67
C THR A 26 12.81 -4.74 12.42
N ASP A 27 12.03 -4.54 13.49
CA ASP A 27 12.01 -3.34 14.34
C ASP A 27 12.09 -2.02 13.54
N PRO A 28 11.10 -1.72 12.66
CA PRO A 28 11.17 -0.56 11.80
C PRO A 28 11.10 0.74 12.61
N PRO A 29 11.81 1.80 12.17
CA PRO A 29 11.71 3.12 12.79
C PRO A 29 10.24 3.58 12.88
N PRO A 30 9.87 4.34 13.93
CA PRO A 30 8.48 4.74 14.14
C PRO A 30 7.84 5.44 12.93
N ARG A 31 8.58 6.25 12.18
CA ARG A 31 8.07 6.91 10.98
C ARG A 31 7.73 5.92 9.86
N LEU A 32 8.55 4.88 9.67
CA LEU A 32 8.26 3.82 8.69
C LEU A 32 7.03 3.02 9.12
N LEU A 33 6.96 2.64 10.39
CA LEU A 33 5.80 1.92 10.91
C LEU A 33 4.50 2.73 10.77
N ALA A 34 4.57 4.05 11.01
CA ALA A 34 3.43 4.95 10.79
C ALA A 34 3.03 4.97 9.30
N HIS A 35 3.99 5.07 8.37
CA HIS A 35 3.75 4.99 6.93
C HIS A 35 3.05 3.68 6.55
N LEU A 36 3.58 2.55 6.94
CA LEU A 36 3.01 1.23 6.64
C LEU A 36 1.57 1.09 7.16
N ARG A 37 1.26 1.65 8.34
CA ARG A 37 -0.12 1.69 8.86
C ARG A 37 -1.05 2.54 8.01
N LEU A 38 -0.58 3.69 7.51
CA LEU A 38 -1.38 4.59 6.67
C LEU A 38 -1.66 3.97 5.30
N VAL A 39 -0.66 3.36 4.68
CA VAL A 39 -0.82 2.65 3.40
C VAL A 39 -1.73 1.43 3.56
N HIS A 40 -1.61 0.69 4.67
CA HIS A 40 -2.53 -0.40 4.98
C HIS A 40 -3.98 0.09 5.15
N GLY A 41 -4.20 1.22 5.83
CA GLY A 41 -5.53 1.83 5.93
C GLY A 41 -6.10 2.25 4.58
N ALA A 42 -5.27 2.79 3.68
CA ALA A 42 -5.66 3.09 2.30
C ALA A 42 -6.05 1.83 1.54
N ALA A 43 -5.27 0.75 1.67
CA ALA A 43 -5.55 -0.53 1.03
C ALA A 43 -6.87 -1.14 1.52
N ILE A 44 -7.19 -1.05 2.82
CA ILE A 44 -8.49 -1.47 3.36
C ILE A 44 -9.62 -0.69 2.70
N HIS A 45 -9.51 0.65 2.68
CA HIS A 45 -10.51 1.51 2.06
C HIS A 45 -10.77 1.08 0.60
N PHE A 46 -9.71 0.95 -0.22
CA PHE A 46 -9.86 0.57 -1.62
C PHE A 46 -10.44 -0.85 -1.79
N CYS A 47 -9.99 -1.82 -1.00
CA CYS A 47 -10.56 -3.17 -1.04
C CYS A 47 -12.07 -3.17 -0.71
N GLU A 48 -12.49 -2.45 0.33
CA GLU A 48 -13.91 -2.35 0.70
C GLU A 48 -14.75 -1.65 -0.36
N GLN A 49 -14.25 -0.56 -0.93
CA GLN A 49 -14.93 0.19 -1.97
C GLN A 49 -15.03 -0.60 -3.28
N LEU A 50 -13.96 -1.29 -3.69
CA LEU A 50 -13.96 -2.15 -4.87
C LEU A 50 -14.91 -3.34 -4.68
N GLN A 51 -14.94 -3.95 -3.50
CA GLN A 51 -15.85 -5.04 -3.18
C GLN A 51 -17.32 -4.60 -3.21
N ALA A 52 -17.63 -3.44 -2.61
CA ALA A 52 -18.98 -2.88 -2.60
C ALA A 52 -19.52 -2.59 -4.03
N ARG A 53 -18.63 -2.37 -4.99
CA ARG A 53 -18.94 -2.12 -6.41
C ARG A 53 -18.84 -3.37 -7.30
N HIS A 54 -18.62 -4.55 -6.71
CA HIS A 54 -18.42 -5.83 -7.44
C HIS A 54 -17.24 -5.79 -8.42
N LEU A 55 -16.18 -5.10 -8.05
CA LEU A 55 -14.94 -4.97 -8.80
C LEU A 55 -13.81 -5.87 -8.27
N LEU A 56 -14.04 -6.61 -7.17
CA LEU A 56 -13.00 -7.33 -6.41
C LEU A 56 -13.23 -8.86 -6.32
N ASP A 57 -14.12 -9.45 -7.14
CA ASP A 57 -14.56 -10.84 -6.96
C ASP A 57 -13.45 -11.90 -7.12
N GLN A 58 -12.30 -11.55 -7.71
CA GLN A 58 -11.18 -12.47 -7.99
C GLN A 58 -9.83 -12.02 -7.41
N ILE A 59 -9.80 -11.08 -6.48
CA ILE A 59 -8.57 -10.49 -5.96
C ILE A 59 -8.29 -10.97 -4.54
N ASP A 60 -7.03 -11.34 -4.27
CA ASP A 60 -6.61 -11.72 -2.91
C ASP A 60 -6.45 -10.49 -2.01
N ARG A 61 -7.56 -10.14 -1.34
CA ARG A 61 -7.58 -9.05 -0.36
C ARG A 61 -6.51 -9.21 0.73
N ASN A 62 -6.26 -10.43 1.21
CA ASN A 62 -5.29 -10.65 2.27
C ASN A 62 -3.87 -10.40 1.78
N ALA A 63 -3.55 -10.78 0.55
CA ALA A 63 -2.27 -10.46 -0.06
C ALA A 63 -2.06 -8.95 -0.21
N ILE A 64 -3.09 -8.20 -0.65
CA ILE A 64 -3.04 -6.73 -0.74
C ILE A 64 -2.76 -6.11 0.63
N LEU A 65 -3.49 -6.52 1.68
CA LEU A 65 -3.33 -5.96 3.02
C LEU A 65 -1.95 -6.26 3.61
N PHE A 66 -1.44 -7.49 3.39
CA PHE A 66 -0.07 -7.82 3.77
C PHE A 66 0.94 -6.97 2.99
N GLY A 67 0.79 -6.88 1.66
CA GLY A 67 1.66 -6.08 0.80
C GLY A 67 1.70 -4.62 1.24
N ALA A 68 0.54 -4.00 1.47
CA ALA A 68 0.44 -2.62 1.95
C ALA A 68 1.14 -2.40 3.30
N ALA A 69 1.07 -3.39 4.20
CA ALA A 69 1.69 -3.34 5.52
C ALA A 69 3.22 -3.60 5.51
N THR A 70 3.80 -4.05 4.38
CA THR A 70 5.20 -4.50 4.31
C THR A 70 5.98 -4.02 3.09
N HIS A 71 5.34 -3.35 2.10
CA HIS A 71 5.95 -2.97 0.82
C HIS A 71 7.28 -2.22 0.98
N ASP A 72 7.39 -1.37 1.96
CA ASP A 72 8.53 -0.50 2.23
C ASP A 72 9.50 -1.03 3.31
N ILE A 73 9.32 -2.28 3.76
CA ILE A 73 10.09 -2.85 4.87
C ILE A 73 11.61 -2.84 4.61
N GLY A 74 12.03 -2.87 3.36
CA GLY A 74 13.45 -2.79 2.99
C GLY A 74 14.14 -1.50 3.43
N LYS A 75 13.41 -0.43 3.75
CA LYS A 75 13.95 0.83 4.28
C LYS A 75 14.63 0.67 5.65
N VAL A 76 14.34 -0.40 6.40
CA VAL A 76 15.10 -0.74 7.62
C VAL A 76 16.57 -1.05 7.31
N LEU A 77 16.88 -1.54 6.08
CA LEU A 77 18.22 -1.86 5.61
C LEU A 77 18.89 -0.70 4.85
N VAL A 78 18.13 0.34 4.52
CA VAL A 78 18.56 1.51 3.72
C VAL A 78 18.00 2.79 4.36
N PRO A 79 18.47 3.17 5.57
CA PRO A 79 17.88 4.28 6.33
C PRO A 79 17.84 5.61 5.59
N ASP A 80 18.78 5.85 4.68
CA ASP A 80 18.85 7.08 3.88
C ASP A 80 17.61 7.23 2.96
N GLU A 81 17.01 6.11 2.52
CA GLU A 81 15.80 6.12 1.69
C GLU A 81 14.50 6.31 2.49
N LEU A 82 14.58 6.44 3.81
CA LEU A 82 13.44 6.84 4.65
C LEU A 82 13.04 8.32 4.47
N ILE A 83 14.02 9.15 4.17
CA ILE A 83 13.87 10.61 4.04
C ILE A 83 14.35 11.16 2.70
N GLY A 84 15.03 10.34 1.90
CA GLY A 84 15.59 10.69 0.59
C GLY A 84 15.05 9.79 -0.53
N PRO A 85 15.34 10.15 -1.79
CA PRO A 85 15.00 9.34 -2.93
C PRO A 85 15.90 8.08 -3.00
N GLY A 86 15.35 7.00 -3.58
CA GLY A 86 16.10 5.76 -3.82
C GLY A 86 15.19 4.59 -4.11
N HIS A 87 15.74 3.53 -4.68
CA HIS A 87 15.04 2.30 -5.10
C HIS A 87 15.75 1.04 -4.61
N THR A 88 16.76 1.18 -3.76
CA THR A 88 17.53 0.04 -3.24
C THR A 88 16.70 -0.78 -2.26
N HIS A 89 15.83 -0.11 -1.48
CA HIS A 89 14.95 -0.75 -0.50
C HIS A 89 14.00 -1.80 -1.13
N GLU A 90 13.60 -1.62 -2.38
CA GLU A 90 12.67 -2.53 -3.07
C GLU A 90 13.21 -3.96 -3.13
N ARG A 91 14.39 -4.14 -3.75
CA ARG A 91 15.03 -5.46 -3.86
C ARG A 91 15.47 -6.00 -2.50
N ARG A 92 16.00 -5.13 -1.65
CA ARG A 92 16.44 -5.53 -0.30
C ARG A 92 15.26 -5.92 0.57
N GLY A 93 14.12 -5.26 0.42
CA GLY A 93 12.87 -5.60 1.11
C GLY A 93 12.36 -6.97 0.70
N GLN A 94 12.33 -7.27 -0.61
CA GLN A 94 11.95 -8.60 -1.09
C GLN A 94 12.89 -9.68 -0.54
N SER A 95 14.21 -9.47 -0.58
CA SER A 95 15.17 -10.43 -0.02
C SER A 95 14.98 -10.62 1.47
N LEU A 96 14.80 -9.54 2.23
CA LEU A 96 14.53 -9.59 3.66
C LEU A 96 13.27 -10.41 3.98
N LEU A 97 12.18 -10.20 3.26
CA LEU A 97 10.94 -10.95 3.46
C LEU A 97 11.14 -12.45 3.17
N LEU A 98 11.87 -12.80 2.12
CA LEU A 98 12.21 -14.20 1.81
C LEU A 98 13.08 -14.83 2.91
N ASP A 99 14.06 -14.11 3.44
CA ASP A 99 14.93 -14.56 4.54
C ASP A 99 14.13 -14.80 5.84
N LEU A 100 13.02 -14.05 6.01
CA LEU A 100 12.05 -14.23 7.09
C LEU A 100 11.01 -15.33 6.81
N ASN A 101 11.20 -16.13 5.77
CA ASN A 101 10.30 -17.19 5.32
C ASN A 101 8.90 -16.69 4.91
N VAL A 102 8.77 -15.45 4.48
CA VAL A 102 7.54 -14.97 3.83
C VAL A 102 7.42 -15.62 2.44
N PRO A 103 6.26 -16.18 2.09
CA PRO A 103 6.05 -16.78 0.76
C PRO A 103 6.39 -15.80 -0.37
N PRO A 104 7.04 -16.28 -1.47
CA PRO A 104 7.46 -15.42 -2.58
C PRO A 104 6.34 -14.59 -3.20
N GLU A 105 5.12 -15.13 -3.23
CA GLU A 105 3.91 -14.47 -3.70
C GLU A 105 3.48 -13.29 -2.82
N LEU A 106 3.92 -13.23 -1.58
CA LEU A 106 3.72 -12.09 -0.68
C LEU A 106 4.96 -11.19 -0.63
N ALA A 107 6.16 -11.77 -0.66
CA ALA A 107 7.41 -11.01 -0.63
C ALA A 107 7.58 -10.09 -1.86
N ARG A 108 6.93 -10.41 -2.98
CA ARG A 108 7.01 -9.64 -4.23
C ARG A 108 6.59 -8.18 -4.07
N PHE A 109 5.61 -7.88 -3.19
CA PHE A 109 5.07 -6.53 -3.02
C PHE A 109 6.15 -5.50 -2.66
N ALA A 110 7.17 -5.90 -1.90
CA ALA A 110 8.28 -5.03 -1.56
C ALA A 110 9.06 -4.54 -2.80
N LYS A 111 9.06 -5.31 -3.89
CA LYS A 111 9.71 -4.95 -5.14
C LYS A 111 8.75 -4.29 -6.13
N THR A 112 7.52 -4.80 -6.23
CA THR A 112 6.61 -4.46 -7.33
C THR A 112 5.86 -3.14 -7.13
N HIS A 113 5.71 -2.66 -5.90
CA HIS A 113 4.95 -1.43 -5.60
C HIS A 113 5.46 -0.18 -6.35
N CYS A 114 6.74 -0.11 -6.74
CA CYS A 114 7.31 0.97 -7.54
C CYS A 114 7.67 0.55 -8.97
N SER A 115 7.92 -0.76 -9.23
CA SER A 115 8.39 -1.24 -10.54
C SER A 115 7.27 -1.46 -11.57
N TRP A 116 6.01 -1.26 -11.20
CA TRP A 116 4.86 -1.52 -12.06
C TRP A 116 4.89 -0.76 -13.41
N ARG A 117 5.55 0.42 -13.48
CA ARG A 117 5.69 1.17 -14.73
C ARG A 117 6.54 0.47 -15.77
N SER A 118 7.54 -0.27 -15.34
CA SER A 118 8.47 -0.98 -16.23
C SER A 118 8.01 -2.40 -16.59
N GLU A 119 6.96 -2.90 -15.94
CA GLU A 119 6.45 -4.26 -16.14
C GLU A 119 5.11 -4.23 -16.89
N THR A 120 4.99 -5.02 -17.96
CA THR A 120 3.79 -5.06 -18.81
C THR A 120 2.65 -5.88 -18.22
N ALA A 121 2.96 -6.82 -17.33
CA ALA A 121 2.01 -7.76 -16.73
C ALA A 121 2.08 -7.71 -15.19
N THR A 122 1.72 -6.55 -14.61
CA THR A 122 1.65 -6.41 -13.16
C THR A 122 0.27 -6.88 -12.67
N PRO A 123 0.19 -7.79 -11.68
CA PRO A 123 -1.08 -8.20 -11.07
C PRO A 123 -1.85 -7.01 -10.49
N LEU A 124 -3.18 -7.12 -10.45
CA LEU A 124 -4.03 -6.04 -9.93
C LEU A 124 -3.78 -5.79 -8.44
N GLU A 125 -3.47 -6.84 -7.67
CA GLU A 125 -3.10 -6.71 -6.26
C GLU A 125 -1.89 -5.79 -6.06
N ASP A 126 -0.87 -5.91 -6.89
CA ASP A 126 0.34 -5.08 -6.82
C ASP A 126 0.04 -3.63 -7.18
N LEU A 127 -0.83 -3.40 -8.17
CA LEU A 127 -1.29 -2.04 -8.54
C LEU A 127 -2.15 -1.42 -7.44
N VAL A 128 -2.98 -2.19 -6.73
CA VAL A 128 -3.76 -1.67 -5.59
C VAL A 128 -2.85 -1.29 -4.43
N VAL A 129 -1.77 -2.04 -4.17
CA VAL A 129 -0.76 -1.63 -3.17
C VAL A 129 -0.07 -0.34 -3.58
N ALA A 130 0.33 -0.21 -4.86
CA ALA A 130 0.94 1.02 -5.39
C ALA A 130 -0.04 2.21 -5.33
N LEU A 131 -1.34 1.97 -5.60
CA LEU A 131 -2.39 2.98 -5.47
C LEU A 131 -2.52 3.44 -4.02
N ALA A 132 -2.53 2.52 -3.07
CA ALA A 132 -2.60 2.82 -1.65
C ALA A 132 -1.40 3.65 -1.18
N ASP A 133 -0.17 3.31 -1.62
CA ASP A 133 1.04 4.08 -1.30
C ASP A 133 1.05 5.48 -1.94
N THR A 134 0.45 5.64 -3.10
CA THR A 134 0.32 6.95 -3.73
C THR A 134 -0.75 7.80 -3.04
N SER A 135 -1.91 7.20 -2.76
CA SER A 135 -3.13 7.93 -2.39
C SER A 135 -3.24 8.25 -0.89
N TRP A 136 -2.51 7.56 0.00
CA TRP A 136 -2.61 7.83 1.43
C TRP A 136 -2.28 9.29 1.80
N LYS A 137 -1.47 9.96 0.99
CA LYS A 137 -1.03 11.36 1.14
C LYS A 137 -1.79 12.33 0.21
N GLY A 138 -2.89 11.88 -0.42
CA GLY A 138 -3.70 12.69 -1.34
C GLY A 138 -3.10 12.86 -2.74
N GLN A 139 -2.07 12.10 -3.09
CA GLN A 139 -1.51 12.14 -4.45
C GLN A 139 -2.30 11.26 -5.40
N ARG A 140 -2.33 11.65 -6.67
CA ARG A 140 -2.96 10.95 -7.80
C ARG A 140 -1.90 10.57 -8.83
N ASP A 141 -2.10 9.43 -9.49
CA ASP A 141 -1.26 8.95 -10.58
C ASP A 141 -2.15 8.42 -11.71
N SER A 142 -2.33 9.24 -12.74
CA SER A 142 -3.26 8.95 -13.82
C SER A 142 -2.89 7.69 -14.64
N GLU A 143 -1.60 7.36 -14.75
CA GLU A 143 -1.16 6.15 -15.45
C GLU A 143 -1.51 4.90 -14.63
N LEU A 144 -1.29 4.94 -13.31
CA LEU A 144 -1.67 3.86 -12.40
C LEU A 144 -3.18 3.64 -12.39
N GLU A 145 -3.94 4.73 -12.28
CA GLU A 145 -5.40 4.72 -12.28
C GLU A 145 -5.94 4.15 -13.61
N GLN A 146 -5.36 4.53 -14.74
CA GLN A 146 -5.74 4.00 -16.05
C GLN A 146 -5.45 2.50 -16.17
N ARG A 147 -4.30 2.01 -15.66
CA ARG A 147 -3.97 0.58 -15.67
C ARG A 147 -4.94 -0.23 -14.82
N ILE A 148 -5.24 0.25 -13.62
CA ILE A 148 -6.22 -0.38 -12.73
C ILE A 148 -7.59 -0.43 -13.40
N THR A 149 -8.06 0.68 -13.95
CA THR A 149 -9.34 0.75 -14.69
C THR A 149 -9.37 -0.28 -15.83
N THR A 150 -8.31 -0.37 -16.64
CA THR A 150 -8.21 -1.31 -17.76
C THR A 150 -8.34 -2.76 -17.30
N LEU A 151 -7.65 -3.14 -16.21
CA LEU A 151 -7.72 -4.49 -15.68
C LEU A 151 -9.09 -4.80 -15.07
N LEU A 152 -9.67 -3.86 -14.32
CA LEU A 152 -11.00 -4.02 -13.74
C LEU A 152 -12.07 -4.19 -14.82
N VAL A 153 -12.02 -3.40 -15.89
CA VAL A 153 -12.93 -3.56 -17.05
C VAL A 153 -12.78 -4.93 -17.68
N ALA A 154 -11.53 -5.40 -17.87
CA ALA A 154 -11.27 -6.70 -18.49
C ALA A 154 -11.76 -7.88 -17.64
N THR A 155 -11.76 -7.74 -16.31
CA THR A 155 -12.15 -8.84 -15.39
C THR A 155 -13.62 -8.82 -14.99
N THR A 156 -14.27 -7.65 -15.00
CA THR A 156 -15.65 -7.48 -14.50
C THR A 156 -16.69 -7.29 -15.60
N ALA A 157 -16.27 -7.06 -16.84
CA ALA A 157 -17.13 -6.70 -17.96
C ALA A 157 -18.05 -5.48 -17.69
N GLN A 158 -17.69 -4.62 -16.73
CA GLN A 158 -18.40 -3.37 -16.50
C GLN A 158 -18.00 -2.30 -17.53
N GLU A 159 -18.87 -1.31 -17.70
CA GLU A 159 -18.61 -0.20 -18.63
C GLU A 159 -17.39 0.62 -18.20
N PRO A 160 -16.43 0.92 -19.12
CA PRO A 160 -15.18 1.61 -18.76
C PRO A 160 -15.37 2.94 -18.04
N TRP A 161 -16.34 3.74 -18.49
CA TRP A 161 -16.63 5.03 -17.86
C TRP A 161 -17.13 4.90 -16.44
N LYS A 162 -17.90 3.82 -16.14
CA LYS A 162 -18.39 3.55 -14.79
C LYS A 162 -17.26 3.14 -13.86
N VAL A 163 -16.40 2.22 -14.29
CA VAL A 163 -15.23 1.79 -13.50
C VAL A 163 -14.31 2.98 -13.22
N TRP A 164 -14.10 3.85 -14.21
CA TRP A 164 -13.30 5.05 -14.04
C TRP A 164 -13.93 6.03 -13.03
N SER A 165 -15.24 6.28 -13.12
CA SER A 165 -15.96 7.16 -12.19
C SER A 165 -15.95 6.59 -10.77
N ASP A 166 -16.17 5.28 -10.62
CA ASP A 166 -16.13 4.59 -9.33
C ASP A 166 -14.73 4.72 -8.67
N LEU A 167 -13.66 4.57 -9.45
CA LEU A 167 -12.29 4.72 -8.96
C LEU A 167 -11.99 6.17 -8.56
N ASP A 168 -12.42 7.14 -9.36
CA ASP A 168 -12.25 8.57 -9.09
C ASP A 168 -12.95 8.98 -7.78
N GLU A 169 -14.20 8.57 -7.59
CA GLU A 169 -14.95 8.82 -6.35
C GLU A 169 -14.27 8.23 -5.11
N MET A 170 -13.74 6.99 -5.21
CA MET A 170 -13.01 6.36 -4.11
C MET A 170 -11.76 7.13 -3.72
N LEU A 171 -11.00 7.59 -4.72
CA LEU A 171 -9.77 8.35 -4.52
C LEU A 171 -10.04 9.73 -3.96
N GLU A 172 -11.06 10.42 -4.45
CA GLU A 172 -11.47 11.74 -3.95
C GLU A 172 -11.93 11.65 -2.49
N ALA A 173 -12.79 10.70 -2.17
CA ALA A 173 -13.27 10.48 -0.81
C ALA A 173 -12.12 10.18 0.16
N TYR A 174 -11.15 9.33 -0.25
CA TYR A 174 -9.99 9.04 0.60
C TYR A 174 -9.05 10.23 0.76
N SER A 175 -8.92 11.08 -0.25
CA SER A 175 -8.04 12.25 -0.24
C SER A 175 -8.48 13.33 0.74
N ALA A 176 -9.74 13.36 1.16
CA ALA A 176 -10.29 14.37 2.06
C ALA A 176 -9.47 14.51 3.37
N ASP A 177 -9.00 13.38 3.94
CA ASP A 177 -8.25 13.35 5.20
C ASP A 177 -6.72 13.29 5.01
N ALA A 178 -6.22 13.55 3.80
CA ALA A 178 -4.79 13.41 3.50
C ALA A 178 -3.90 14.30 4.39
N THR A 179 -4.32 15.54 4.64
CA THR A 179 -3.58 16.47 5.50
C THR A 179 -3.46 15.94 6.92
N GLU A 180 -4.53 15.37 7.47
CA GLU A 180 -4.51 14.81 8.83
C GLU A 180 -3.60 13.60 8.92
N ARG A 181 -3.59 12.73 7.90
CA ARG A 181 -2.67 11.59 7.81
C ARG A 181 -1.22 12.02 7.75
N LEU A 182 -0.89 13.04 6.94
CA LEU A 182 0.47 13.59 6.85
C LEU A 182 0.92 14.20 8.18
N LEU A 183 0.07 14.97 8.84
CA LEU A 183 0.36 15.56 10.17
C LEU A 183 0.54 14.48 11.23
N TRP A 184 -0.26 13.42 11.20
CA TRP A 184 -0.11 12.30 12.12
C TRP A 184 1.22 11.56 11.91
N GLN A 185 1.59 11.25 10.66
CA GLN A 185 2.88 10.62 10.37
C GLN A 185 4.08 11.48 10.79
N ALA A 186 3.97 12.79 10.62
CA ALA A 186 5.05 13.73 10.95
C ALA A 186 5.43 13.76 12.44
N GLN A 187 4.57 13.25 13.33
CA GLN A 187 4.85 13.16 14.76
C GLN A 187 5.89 12.10 15.12
N PHE A 188 6.20 11.18 14.20
CA PHE A 188 7.08 10.04 14.46
C PHE A 188 8.49 10.27 13.92
N SER A 189 9.48 9.84 14.71
CA SER A 189 10.89 9.94 14.35
C SER A 189 11.24 8.97 13.22
N ALA A 190 12.13 9.41 12.33
CA ALA A 190 12.77 8.58 11.31
C ALA A 190 13.97 7.76 11.86
N ARG A 191 14.32 7.95 13.14
CA ARG A 191 15.44 7.28 13.83
C ARG A 191 14.96 6.58 15.08
#